data_0836a00d8d62190af3f973ed811ea751
#
_entry.id   0836a00d8d62190af3f973ed811ea751
#
_cell.length_a   1.000
_cell.length_b   1.000
_cell.length_c   1.000
_cell.angle_alpha   90.00
_cell.angle_beta   90.00
_cell.angle_gamma   90.00
#
_symmetry.space_group_name_H-M   'P 1'
#
loop_
_entity.id
_entity.type
_entity.pdbx_description
1 polymer ?
#
loop_
_entity_poly.entity_id
_entity_poly.type
_entity_poly.pdbx_seq_one_letter_code
_entity_poly.pdbx_strand_id
1 'polypeptide(L)'
;MPTIEPIARGLVPVDSSAADLLGAPNYDEFQSDQEVWELLQQRPHSVLRVTMPHCAVPSLADILEEESPAALELAALNMQRLKAEPLVRQVSGVLWIYEIESPATARRPQIGLGGMARTSEIRTAANPAGTIIRNEGIKESKARGRAVLVEVTGCDMGTVNLAVDDDAGRLEAALRAYAGSRAPDYETRDEAGNLHRVWLELDPARQRQLQELVMAEPRAYVADGNHRSAAAAMLGVGVFQAVFFPAATMTIAPYNRLVREPARQVSDLRREIENYFEVQVVPPEDVPFQPLRTHVIGLYDGERWWRLLPRPGTFDPDDAAQDIDADIVQRLLFERVLGIGDAKDERLVFVGANRDARWLQSQVDAGNYRYAVTLPPVTMQQFVRVCLQGKLMPPKSTWFVPKIRSGLMMALL
;
A
#
# COMPACT_ATOMS: atom_id res chain seq x y z
N MET A 1 3.49 19.90 12.82
CA MET A 1 2.53 18.90 13.29
C MET A 1 1.59 18.61 12.13
N PRO A 2 1.26 17.36 11.83
CA PRO A 2 0.31 17.04 10.76
C PRO A 2 -1.08 17.54 11.12
N THR A 3 -1.83 17.97 10.12
CA THR A 3 -3.21 18.42 10.29
C THR A 3 -4.17 17.50 9.56
N ILE A 4 -5.39 17.40 10.05
CA ILE A 4 -6.49 16.69 9.41
C ILE A 4 -7.71 17.60 9.35
N GLU A 5 -8.33 17.73 8.20
CA GLU A 5 -9.52 18.54 7.96
C GLU A 5 -10.71 17.66 7.60
N PRO A 6 -11.95 18.05 7.97
CA PRO A 6 -13.12 17.36 7.47
C PRO A 6 -13.20 17.41 5.93
N ILE A 7 -13.67 16.32 5.32
CA ILE A 7 -13.99 16.28 3.90
C ILE A 7 -15.17 17.24 3.67
N ALA A 8 -14.95 18.30 2.90
CA ALA A 8 -15.96 19.33 2.65
C ALA A 8 -17.20 18.76 1.94
N ARG A 9 -16.99 17.91 0.94
CA ARG A 9 -18.05 17.18 0.21
C ARG A 9 -17.53 15.78 -0.10
N GLY A 10 -18.31 14.74 0.22
CA GLY A 10 -17.94 13.37 -0.05
C GLY A 10 -19.13 12.54 -0.52
N LEU A 11 -18.84 11.41 -1.14
CA LEU A 11 -19.78 10.34 -1.40
C LEU A 11 -19.43 9.15 -0.51
N VAL A 12 -20.44 8.54 0.06
CA VAL A 12 -20.33 7.34 0.89
C VAL A 12 -21.40 6.33 0.49
N PRO A 13 -21.19 5.02 0.73
CA PRO A 13 -22.25 4.02 0.63
C PRO A 13 -23.46 4.42 1.47
N VAL A 14 -24.68 4.10 1.00
CA VAL A 14 -25.89 4.39 1.77
C VAL A 14 -26.02 3.46 2.99
N ASP A 15 -25.52 2.22 2.88
CA ASP A 15 -25.52 1.17 3.90
C ASP A 15 -24.42 0.11 3.63
N SER A 16 -24.40 -0.97 4.43
CA SER A 16 -23.45 -2.06 4.31
C SER A 16 -23.59 -2.85 3.00
N SER A 17 -24.81 -3.03 2.49
CA SER A 17 -25.02 -3.72 1.20
C SER A 17 -24.42 -2.91 0.05
N ALA A 18 -24.58 -1.60 0.08
CA ALA A 18 -23.94 -0.71 -0.89
C ALA A 18 -22.42 -0.71 -0.74
N ALA A 19 -21.90 -0.73 0.50
CA ALA A 19 -20.45 -0.83 0.76
C ALA A 19 -19.85 -2.11 0.19
N ASP A 20 -20.57 -3.25 0.28
CA ASP A 20 -20.15 -4.52 -0.34
C ASP A 20 -20.08 -4.42 -1.87
N LEU A 21 -21.05 -3.75 -2.51
CA LEU A 21 -21.09 -3.61 -3.96
C LEU A 21 -20.04 -2.65 -4.51
N LEU A 22 -19.80 -1.54 -3.80
CA LEU A 22 -18.91 -0.45 -4.23
C LEU A 22 -17.44 -0.72 -3.89
N GLY A 23 -17.19 -1.27 -2.70
CA GLY A 23 -15.85 -1.45 -2.14
C GLY A 23 -14.93 -2.32 -3.01
N ALA A 24 -13.68 -1.90 -3.14
CA ALA A 24 -12.70 -2.59 -3.98
C ALA A 24 -11.30 -2.57 -3.40
N PRO A 25 -10.41 -3.52 -3.79
CA PRO A 25 -8.99 -3.42 -3.57
C PRO A 25 -8.41 -2.14 -4.18
N ASN A 26 -7.25 -1.70 -3.71
CA ASN A 26 -6.52 -0.64 -4.38
C ASN A 26 -5.92 -1.15 -5.71
N TYR A 27 -5.69 -0.24 -6.65
CA TYR A 27 -5.15 -0.55 -7.98
C TYR A 27 -3.80 -1.28 -7.95
N ASP A 28 -3.00 -1.13 -6.90
CA ASP A 28 -1.66 -1.71 -6.77
C ASP A 28 -1.65 -3.12 -6.14
N GLU A 29 -2.82 -3.68 -5.87
CA GLU A 29 -2.99 -5.05 -5.37
C GLU A 29 -3.13 -6.09 -6.50
N PHE A 30 -3.40 -5.66 -7.72
CA PHE A 30 -3.55 -6.51 -8.89
C PHE A 30 -2.21 -6.81 -9.57
N GLN A 31 -2.09 -8.00 -10.16
CA GLN A 31 -0.90 -8.41 -10.92
C GLN A 31 -1.09 -8.21 -12.43
N SER A 32 -2.33 -8.08 -12.90
CA SER A 32 -2.66 -7.87 -14.31
C SER A 32 -4.01 -7.15 -14.50
N ASP A 33 -4.18 -6.53 -15.66
CA ASP A 33 -5.45 -5.94 -16.09
C ASP A 33 -6.56 -7.00 -16.24
N GLN A 34 -6.20 -8.23 -16.56
CA GLN A 34 -7.13 -9.34 -16.64
C GLN A 34 -7.81 -9.59 -15.27
N GLU A 35 -7.05 -9.60 -14.17
CA GLU A 35 -7.62 -9.76 -12.82
C GLU A 35 -8.63 -8.66 -12.51
N VAL A 36 -8.34 -7.42 -12.92
CA VAL A 36 -9.27 -6.29 -12.73
C VAL A 36 -10.51 -6.45 -13.58
N TRP A 37 -10.36 -6.82 -14.84
CA TRP A 37 -11.47 -7.04 -15.75
C TRP A 37 -12.40 -8.16 -15.25
N GLU A 38 -11.84 -9.31 -14.83
CA GLU A 38 -12.60 -10.42 -14.25
C GLU A 38 -13.38 -10.02 -13.00
N LEU A 39 -12.76 -9.22 -12.11
CA LEU A 39 -13.44 -8.69 -10.93
C LEU A 39 -14.60 -7.77 -11.32
N LEU A 40 -14.41 -6.90 -12.30
CA LEU A 40 -15.45 -6.00 -12.80
C LEU A 40 -16.63 -6.72 -13.44
N GLN A 41 -16.42 -7.90 -14.06
CA GLN A 41 -17.52 -8.74 -14.56
C GLN A 41 -18.37 -9.29 -13.42
N GLN A 42 -17.76 -9.64 -12.28
CA GLN A 42 -18.45 -10.17 -11.11
C GLN A 42 -19.06 -9.05 -10.25
N ARG A 43 -18.45 -7.85 -10.23
CA ARG A 43 -18.82 -6.71 -9.37
C ARG A 43 -19.04 -5.44 -10.19
N PRO A 44 -20.16 -5.34 -10.93
CA PRO A 44 -20.41 -4.27 -11.89
C PRO A 44 -20.57 -2.88 -11.26
N HIS A 45 -20.81 -2.78 -9.95
CA HIS A 45 -20.90 -1.52 -9.20
C HIS A 45 -19.59 -1.08 -8.54
N SER A 46 -18.53 -1.91 -8.64
CA SER A 46 -17.24 -1.62 -8.02
C SER A 46 -16.67 -0.26 -8.48
N VAL A 47 -16.11 0.49 -7.53
CA VAL A 47 -15.43 1.77 -7.83
C VAL A 47 -14.19 1.61 -8.72
N LEU A 48 -13.70 0.38 -8.96
CA LEU A 48 -12.66 0.11 -9.95
C LEU A 48 -13.06 0.59 -11.36
N ARG A 49 -14.34 0.66 -11.68
CA ARG A 49 -14.79 1.27 -12.96
C ARG A 49 -14.35 2.72 -13.11
N VAL A 50 -14.13 3.42 -12.01
CA VAL A 50 -13.65 4.80 -11.98
C VAL A 50 -12.14 4.86 -11.78
N THR A 51 -11.57 4.02 -10.91
CA THR A 51 -10.15 4.08 -10.54
C THR A 51 -9.24 3.28 -11.46
N MET A 52 -9.80 2.31 -12.22
CA MET A 52 -9.13 1.52 -13.26
C MET A 52 -10.04 1.45 -14.51
N PRO A 53 -10.36 2.59 -15.12
CA PRO A 53 -11.39 2.70 -16.16
C PRO A 53 -11.03 1.93 -17.43
N HIS A 54 -9.74 1.76 -17.73
CA HIS A 54 -9.25 1.05 -18.90
C HIS A 54 -9.68 -0.43 -18.94
N CYS A 55 -9.95 -1.02 -17.77
CA CYS A 55 -10.47 -2.39 -17.63
C CYS A 55 -12.02 -2.45 -17.58
N ALA A 56 -12.73 -1.30 -17.54
CA ALA A 56 -14.18 -1.27 -17.43
C ALA A 56 -14.85 -1.38 -18.81
N VAL A 57 -14.49 -2.40 -19.58
CA VAL A 57 -14.85 -2.65 -20.98
C VAL A 57 -15.60 -3.98 -21.14
N PRO A 58 -16.35 -4.18 -22.25
CA PRO A 58 -17.18 -5.38 -22.45
C PRO A 58 -16.40 -6.68 -22.54
N SER A 59 -15.21 -6.67 -23.16
CA SER A 59 -14.39 -7.88 -23.31
C SER A 59 -12.93 -7.63 -22.97
N LEU A 60 -12.18 -8.70 -22.70
CA LEU A 60 -10.75 -8.63 -22.40
C LEU A 60 -9.94 -8.04 -23.57
N ALA A 61 -10.39 -8.25 -24.78
CA ALA A 61 -9.73 -7.72 -25.99
C ALA A 61 -9.93 -6.21 -26.17
N ASP A 62 -10.91 -5.62 -25.47
CA ASP A 62 -11.23 -4.20 -25.55
C ASP A 62 -10.52 -3.39 -24.46
N ILE A 63 -9.69 -4.00 -23.62
CA ILE A 63 -8.92 -3.29 -22.58
C ILE A 63 -8.13 -2.15 -23.24
N LEU A 64 -8.32 -0.95 -22.69
CA LEU A 64 -7.69 0.26 -23.21
C LEU A 64 -6.26 0.38 -22.66
N GLU A 65 -5.45 1.24 -23.29
CA GLU A 65 -4.19 1.65 -22.68
C GLU A 65 -4.46 2.50 -21.41
N GLU A 66 -3.77 2.20 -20.32
CA GLU A 66 -3.87 2.96 -19.06
C GLU A 66 -3.52 4.43 -19.34
N GLU A 67 -4.30 5.36 -18.79
CA GLU A 67 -4.14 6.81 -18.97
C GLU A 67 -4.43 7.34 -20.40
N SER A 68 -4.89 6.50 -21.33
CA SER A 68 -5.31 6.99 -22.64
C SER A 68 -6.51 7.95 -22.54
N PRO A 69 -6.70 8.87 -23.51
CA PRO A 69 -7.86 9.75 -23.51
C PRO A 69 -9.20 9.03 -23.40
N ALA A 70 -9.35 7.88 -24.08
CA ALA A 70 -10.55 7.06 -24.00
C ALA A 70 -10.79 6.47 -22.61
N ALA A 71 -9.72 6.03 -21.92
CA ALA A 71 -9.82 5.55 -20.55
C ALA A 71 -10.21 6.67 -19.58
N LEU A 72 -9.67 7.86 -19.76
CA LEU A 72 -9.99 9.02 -18.92
C LEU A 72 -11.43 9.53 -19.15
N GLU A 73 -11.92 9.55 -20.40
CA GLU A 73 -13.32 9.85 -20.71
C GLU A 73 -14.26 8.81 -20.05
N LEU A 74 -13.90 7.54 -20.10
CA LEU A 74 -14.64 6.46 -19.45
C LEU A 74 -14.66 6.62 -17.93
N ALA A 75 -13.55 7.06 -17.31
CA ALA A 75 -13.49 7.38 -15.88
C ALA A 75 -14.48 8.48 -15.51
N ALA A 76 -14.48 9.58 -16.26
CA ALA A 76 -15.39 10.70 -16.04
C ALA A 76 -16.87 10.27 -16.16
N LEU A 77 -17.19 9.48 -17.20
CA LEU A 77 -18.53 8.94 -17.41
C LEU A 77 -18.96 8.00 -16.27
N ASN A 78 -18.07 7.08 -15.86
CA ASN A 78 -18.35 6.16 -14.77
C ASN A 78 -18.51 6.89 -13.43
N MET A 79 -17.77 7.98 -13.21
CA MET A 79 -17.96 8.82 -12.03
C MET A 79 -19.31 9.55 -12.04
N GLN A 80 -19.77 10.04 -13.20
CA GLN A 80 -21.12 10.62 -13.32
C GLN A 80 -22.20 9.58 -13.02
N ARG A 81 -22.06 8.36 -13.54
CA ARG A 81 -22.98 7.25 -13.25
C ARG A 81 -23.00 6.91 -11.76
N LEU A 82 -21.82 6.78 -11.15
CA LEU A 82 -21.70 6.50 -9.71
C LEU A 82 -22.42 7.57 -8.87
N LYS A 83 -22.26 8.86 -9.19
CA LYS A 83 -22.97 9.95 -8.48
C LYS A 83 -24.50 9.86 -8.59
N ALA A 84 -25.02 9.23 -9.64
CA ALA A 84 -26.45 9.07 -9.88
C ALA A 84 -27.02 7.72 -9.33
N GLU A 85 -26.15 6.81 -8.88
CA GLU A 85 -26.60 5.52 -8.35
C GLU A 85 -27.24 5.65 -6.97
N PRO A 86 -28.31 4.87 -6.68
CA PRO A 86 -28.93 4.87 -5.35
C PRO A 86 -28.04 4.24 -4.27
N LEU A 87 -26.88 3.67 -4.64
CA LEU A 87 -25.92 3.05 -3.74
C LEU A 87 -25.09 4.07 -2.96
N VAL A 88 -25.03 5.33 -3.39
CA VAL A 88 -24.25 6.38 -2.75
C VAL A 88 -25.13 7.50 -2.24
N ARG A 89 -24.67 8.14 -1.15
CA ARG A 89 -25.23 9.40 -0.66
C ARG A 89 -24.14 10.43 -0.46
N GLN A 90 -24.48 11.69 -0.65
CA GLN A 90 -23.56 12.79 -0.36
C GLN A 90 -23.51 13.10 1.13
N VAL A 91 -22.32 13.40 1.63
CA VAL A 91 -22.05 13.91 2.98
C VAL A 91 -21.22 15.17 2.89
N SER A 92 -21.28 16.02 3.91
CA SER A 92 -20.52 17.27 3.97
C SER A 92 -19.93 17.50 5.35
N GLY A 93 -18.72 18.08 5.39
CA GLY A 93 -18.03 18.42 6.64
C GLY A 93 -17.78 17.20 7.51
N VAL A 94 -17.27 16.09 6.95
CA VAL A 94 -17.16 14.80 7.64
C VAL A 94 -15.70 14.44 7.94
N LEU A 95 -15.43 14.04 9.19
CA LEU A 95 -14.34 13.12 9.52
C LEU A 95 -14.92 11.70 9.63
N TRP A 96 -14.09 10.70 9.45
CA TRP A 96 -14.53 9.30 9.55
C TRP A 96 -13.56 8.45 10.35
N ILE A 97 -14.10 7.57 11.16
CA ILE A 97 -13.31 6.57 11.86
C ILE A 97 -13.34 5.30 11.01
N TYR A 98 -12.18 4.70 10.83
CA TYR A 98 -12.04 3.50 10.01
C TYR A 98 -11.35 2.40 10.79
N GLU A 99 -12.03 1.28 10.93
CA GLU A 99 -11.50 0.09 11.60
C GLU A 99 -11.42 -1.08 10.62
N ILE A 100 -10.33 -1.84 10.70
CA ILE A 100 -10.15 -3.06 9.93
C ILE A 100 -9.77 -4.19 10.87
N GLU A 101 -10.65 -5.19 10.97
CA GLU A 101 -10.41 -6.42 11.72
C GLU A 101 -10.02 -7.53 10.75
N SER A 102 -8.83 -8.12 10.95
CA SER A 102 -8.28 -9.13 10.05
C SER A 102 -8.20 -10.50 10.72
N PRO A 103 -8.77 -11.56 10.11
CA PRO A 103 -8.64 -12.92 10.62
C PRO A 103 -7.19 -13.43 10.55
N ALA A 104 -6.36 -12.87 9.66
CA ALA A 104 -4.98 -13.25 9.50
C ALA A 104 -4.04 -12.66 10.57
N THR A 105 -4.50 -11.66 11.31
CA THR A 105 -3.72 -11.04 12.38
C THR A 105 -4.39 -11.34 13.73
N ALA A 106 -3.68 -12.02 14.63
CA ALA A 106 -4.13 -12.20 16.02
C ALA A 106 -4.07 -10.89 16.85
N ARG A 107 -3.82 -9.77 16.19
CA ARG A 107 -3.68 -8.45 16.79
C ARG A 107 -5.02 -7.74 16.91
N ARG A 108 -5.04 -6.66 17.72
CA ARG A 108 -6.16 -5.74 17.77
C ARG A 108 -6.48 -5.21 16.37
N PRO A 109 -7.75 -4.94 16.07
CA PRO A 109 -8.12 -4.30 14.80
C PRO A 109 -7.31 -3.02 14.56
N GLN A 110 -6.91 -2.78 13.33
CA GLN A 110 -6.33 -1.50 12.92
C GLN A 110 -7.42 -0.44 12.93
N ILE A 111 -7.19 0.70 13.60
CA ILE A 111 -8.18 1.78 13.68
C ILE A 111 -7.50 3.12 13.41
N GLY A 112 -8.16 4.00 12.66
CA GLY A 112 -7.61 5.30 12.29
C GLY A 112 -8.67 6.37 12.10
N LEU A 113 -8.23 7.63 12.10
CA LEU A 113 -9.03 8.81 11.80
C LEU A 113 -8.80 9.25 10.35
N GLY A 114 -9.87 9.32 9.56
CA GLY A 114 -9.85 9.73 8.17
C GLY A 114 -10.39 11.15 7.96
N GLY A 115 -9.81 11.81 6.97
CA GLY A 115 -10.16 13.18 6.55
C GLY A 115 -9.23 13.64 5.43
N MET A 116 -9.03 14.96 5.31
CA MET A 116 -8.11 15.57 4.35
C MET A 116 -6.83 16.01 5.04
N ALA A 117 -5.68 15.55 4.55
CA ALA A 117 -4.35 16.00 4.95
C ALA A 117 -3.84 17.09 3.97
N ARG A 118 -2.96 17.98 4.41
CA ARG A 118 -2.44 19.08 3.58
C ARG A 118 -1.22 18.65 2.76
N THR A 119 -1.22 18.96 1.49
CA THR A 119 -0.04 18.72 0.61
C THR A 119 1.16 19.57 1.01
N SER A 120 0.94 20.76 1.58
CA SER A 120 1.98 21.65 2.09
C SER A 120 2.75 21.08 3.28
N GLU A 121 2.24 20.03 3.93
CA GLU A 121 2.90 19.35 5.04
C GLU A 121 3.78 18.17 4.58
N ILE A 122 3.73 17.80 3.30
CA ILE A 122 4.57 16.74 2.77
C ILE A 122 6.04 17.21 2.76
N ARG A 123 6.90 16.41 3.38
CA ARG A 123 8.36 16.67 3.37
C ARG A 123 8.93 16.43 1.98
N THR A 124 9.64 17.44 1.46
CA THR A 124 10.33 17.41 0.17
C THR A 124 11.64 18.17 0.28
N ALA A 125 12.47 18.13 -0.76
CA ALA A 125 13.68 18.97 -0.82
C ALA A 125 13.36 20.48 -0.70
N ALA A 126 12.22 20.91 -1.27
CA ALA A 126 11.75 22.30 -1.18
C ALA A 126 11.05 22.60 0.18
N ASN A 127 10.61 21.59 0.90
CA ASN A 127 9.99 21.71 2.22
C ASN A 127 10.58 20.69 3.20
N PRO A 128 11.82 20.89 3.67
CA PRO A 128 12.49 19.93 4.57
C PRO A 128 11.86 19.87 5.97
N ALA A 129 11.10 20.89 6.35
CA ALA A 129 10.36 20.97 7.63
C ALA A 129 8.99 20.28 7.59
N GLY A 130 8.59 19.74 6.44
CA GLY A 130 7.32 19.03 6.30
C GLY A 130 7.17 17.89 7.29
N THR A 131 5.97 17.76 7.85
CA THR A 131 5.65 16.83 8.93
C THR A 131 5.12 15.49 8.43
N ILE A 132 4.73 15.39 7.15
CA ILE A 132 4.34 14.13 6.49
C ILE A 132 5.53 13.60 5.71
N ILE A 133 6.10 12.49 6.15
CA ILE A 133 7.38 11.96 5.67
C ILE A 133 7.11 10.74 4.78
N ARG A 134 7.67 10.74 3.58
CA ARG A 134 7.64 9.59 2.66
C ARG A 134 8.77 8.62 2.98
N ASN A 135 8.51 7.33 2.75
CA ASN A 135 9.45 6.24 2.96
C ASN A 135 10.02 5.67 1.65
N GLU A 136 9.43 6.02 0.51
CA GLU A 136 9.77 5.46 -0.81
C GLU A 136 9.82 6.56 -1.87
N GLY A 137 10.68 6.37 -2.88
CA GLY A 137 10.73 7.23 -4.05
C GLY A 137 9.49 7.08 -4.94
N ILE A 138 9.08 8.17 -5.56
CA ILE A 138 7.96 8.17 -6.51
C ILE A 138 8.44 7.99 -7.95
N LYS A 139 7.62 7.35 -8.78
CA LYS A 139 7.73 7.40 -10.24
C LYS A 139 6.80 8.54 -10.71
N GLU A 140 7.39 9.60 -11.26
CA GLU A 140 6.66 10.82 -11.62
C GLU A 140 5.52 10.56 -12.60
N SER A 141 5.73 9.69 -13.60
CA SER A 141 4.69 9.31 -14.56
C SER A 141 3.46 8.70 -13.87
N LYS A 142 3.66 7.78 -12.91
CA LYS A 142 2.56 7.18 -12.15
C LYS A 142 1.81 8.20 -11.28
N ALA A 143 2.54 9.14 -10.66
CA ALA A 143 1.91 10.20 -9.88
C ALA A 143 1.10 11.13 -10.79
N ARG A 144 1.61 11.47 -11.97
CA ARG A 144 0.94 12.31 -12.97
C ARG A 144 -0.35 11.64 -13.48
N GLY A 145 -0.31 10.36 -13.84
CA GLY A 145 -1.51 9.64 -14.28
C GLY A 145 -2.60 9.63 -13.22
N ARG A 146 -2.23 9.42 -11.94
CA ARG A 146 -3.20 9.53 -10.82
C ARG A 146 -3.72 10.96 -10.65
N ALA A 147 -2.90 11.97 -10.84
CA ALA A 147 -3.35 13.37 -10.80
C ALA A 147 -4.40 13.64 -11.88
N VAL A 148 -4.13 13.25 -13.13
CA VAL A 148 -5.08 13.43 -14.24
C VAL A 148 -6.39 12.67 -13.98
N LEU A 149 -6.33 11.45 -13.45
CA LEU A 149 -7.53 10.69 -13.11
C LEU A 149 -8.39 11.41 -12.05
N VAL A 150 -7.78 11.98 -11.02
CA VAL A 150 -8.48 12.77 -10.00
C VAL A 150 -9.06 14.04 -10.61
N GLU A 151 -8.34 14.71 -11.50
CA GLU A 151 -8.80 15.91 -12.20
C GLU A 151 -10.05 15.65 -13.05
N VAL A 152 -10.02 14.62 -13.92
CA VAL A 152 -11.15 14.33 -14.82
C VAL A 152 -12.38 13.78 -14.10
N THR A 153 -12.21 13.13 -12.96
CA THR A 153 -13.31 12.59 -12.13
C THR A 153 -13.84 13.63 -11.13
N GLY A 154 -13.04 14.63 -10.77
CA GLY A 154 -13.32 15.60 -9.71
C GLY A 154 -13.47 14.90 -8.34
N CYS A 155 -12.78 13.78 -8.14
CA CYS A 155 -12.93 12.96 -6.93
C CYS A 155 -11.62 12.28 -6.54
N ASP A 156 -11.19 12.45 -5.28
CA ASP A 156 -10.12 11.67 -4.68
C ASP A 156 -10.71 10.41 -4.03
N MET A 157 -10.44 9.26 -4.62
CA MET A 157 -10.79 7.92 -4.11
C MET A 157 -9.57 7.17 -3.59
N GLY A 158 -8.41 7.78 -3.69
CA GLY A 158 -7.12 7.18 -3.40
C GLY A 158 -6.65 7.46 -1.98
N THR A 159 -7.35 6.98 -0.96
CA THR A 159 -6.98 7.21 0.45
C THR A 159 -5.52 6.83 0.73
N VAL A 160 -4.77 7.76 1.32
CA VAL A 160 -3.39 7.56 1.75
C VAL A 160 -3.36 7.06 3.20
N ASN A 161 -2.58 6.02 3.49
CA ASN A 161 -2.34 5.56 4.85
C ASN A 161 -1.20 6.34 5.47
N LEU A 162 -1.48 7.03 6.54
CA LEU A 162 -0.49 7.74 7.36
C LEU A 162 -0.36 7.04 8.71
N ALA A 163 0.86 6.66 9.08
CA ALA A 163 1.17 6.18 10.42
C ALA A 163 1.55 7.38 11.30
N VAL A 164 1.08 7.41 12.54
CA VAL A 164 1.51 8.35 13.59
C VAL A 164 2.04 7.56 14.78
N ASP A 165 2.98 8.12 15.52
CA ASP A 165 3.63 7.39 16.62
C ASP A 165 2.62 7.02 17.72
N ASP A 166 1.77 7.95 18.16
CA ASP A 166 0.78 7.79 19.23
C ASP A 166 1.35 7.11 20.49
N ASP A 167 2.57 7.49 20.87
CA ASP A 167 3.31 6.85 21.98
C ASP A 167 2.53 6.80 23.30
N ALA A 168 1.66 7.80 23.52
CA ALA A 168 0.79 7.87 24.70
C ALA A 168 -0.53 7.07 24.52
N GLY A 169 -0.79 6.51 23.34
CA GLY A 169 -2.00 5.75 23.02
C GLY A 169 -3.30 6.56 23.06
N ARG A 170 -3.21 7.89 22.98
CA ARG A 170 -4.38 8.79 23.16
C ARG A 170 -5.32 8.75 21.95
N LEU A 171 -4.74 8.75 20.75
CA LEU A 171 -5.52 8.66 19.51
C LEU A 171 -6.22 7.30 19.44
N GLU A 172 -5.49 6.19 19.63
CA GLU A 172 -6.08 4.86 19.63
C GLU A 172 -7.21 4.74 20.65
N ALA A 173 -6.97 5.17 21.90
CA ALA A 173 -7.97 5.09 22.97
C ALA A 173 -9.25 5.87 22.63
N ALA A 174 -9.11 7.09 22.09
CA ALA A 174 -10.26 7.92 21.70
C ALA A 174 -11.06 7.29 20.55
N LEU A 175 -10.38 6.76 19.53
CA LEU A 175 -11.03 6.11 18.38
C LEU A 175 -11.77 4.83 18.80
N ARG A 176 -11.15 4.01 19.67
CA ARG A 176 -11.81 2.80 20.19
C ARG A 176 -13.00 3.13 21.10
N ALA A 177 -12.89 4.15 21.95
CA ALA A 177 -14.01 4.62 22.76
C ALA A 177 -15.17 5.09 21.88
N TYR A 178 -14.86 5.81 20.79
CA TYR A 178 -15.86 6.23 19.81
C TYR A 178 -16.52 5.02 19.13
N ALA A 179 -15.75 4.10 18.56
CA ALA A 179 -16.24 2.91 17.88
C ALA A 179 -17.08 2.02 18.82
N GLY A 180 -16.69 1.90 20.09
CA GLY A 180 -17.45 1.15 21.10
C GLY A 180 -18.73 1.85 21.58
N SER A 181 -18.93 3.13 21.30
CA SER A 181 -20.09 3.90 21.75
C SER A 181 -21.31 3.78 20.85
N ARG A 182 -21.17 3.34 19.61
CA ARG A 182 -22.26 3.22 18.62
C ARG A 182 -21.93 2.19 17.53
N ALA A 183 -22.96 1.69 16.87
CA ALA A 183 -22.78 0.86 15.67
C ALA A 183 -22.11 1.66 14.53
N PRO A 184 -21.36 0.99 13.63
CA PRO A 184 -20.83 1.63 12.43
C PRO A 184 -21.99 2.13 11.52
N ASP A 185 -21.72 3.16 10.75
CA ASP A 185 -22.65 3.64 9.72
C ASP A 185 -22.79 2.62 8.59
N TYR A 186 -21.71 1.90 8.28
CA TYR A 186 -21.71 0.74 7.39
C TYR A 186 -20.45 -0.10 7.63
N GLU A 187 -20.52 -1.36 7.23
CA GLU A 187 -19.42 -2.30 7.27
C GLU A 187 -19.44 -3.19 6.02
N THR A 188 -18.30 -3.76 5.67
CA THR A 188 -18.14 -4.67 4.52
C THR A 188 -17.02 -5.68 4.79
N ARG A 189 -17.08 -6.84 4.15
CA ARG A 189 -16.00 -7.82 4.14
C ARG A 189 -15.29 -7.82 2.80
N ASP A 190 -13.96 -7.90 2.85
CA ASP A 190 -13.17 -8.09 1.65
C ASP A 190 -12.98 -9.59 1.31
N GLU A 191 -12.33 -9.85 0.19
CA GLU A 191 -12.10 -11.21 -0.32
C GLU A 191 -11.16 -12.04 0.57
N ALA A 192 -10.35 -11.39 1.42
CA ALA A 192 -9.49 -12.02 2.42
C ALA A 192 -10.21 -12.25 3.77
N GLY A 193 -11.49 -11.85 3.86
CA GLY A 193 -12.31 -11.98 5.06
C GLY A 193 -12.08 -10.87 6.09
N ASN A 194 -11.30 -9.85 5.78
CA ASN A 194 -11.16 -8.69 6.65
C ASN A 194 -12.49 -7.93 6.75
N LEU A 195 -12.84 -7.52 7.97
CA LEU A 195 -14.05 -6.74 8.22
C LEU A 195 -13.67 -5.27 8.36
N HIS A 196 -14.21 -4.45 7.47
CA HIS A 196 -14.04 -3.01 7.41
C HIS A 196 -15.25 -2.31 7.99
N ARG A 197 -15.08 -1.45 8.99
CA ARG A 197 -16.15 -0.68 9.63
C ARG A 197 -15.87 0.81 9.50
N VAL A 198 -16.91 1.57 9.22
CA VAL A 198 -16.83 3.02 9.05
C VAL A 198 -17.85 3.71 9.93
N TRP A 199 -17.41 4.72 10.66
CA TRP A 199 -18.25 5.67 11.42
C TRP A 199 -18.01 7.08 10.87
N LEU A 200 -19.08 7.78 10.56
CA LEU A 200 -19.06 9.15 10.10
C LEU A 200 -19.22 10.11 11.28
N GLU A 201 -18.25 10.99 11.50
CA GLU A 201 -18.35 12.03 12.52
C GLU A 201 -18.69 13.37 11.88
N LEU A 202 -19.88 13.88 12.21
CA LEU A 202 -20.42 15.13 11.68
C LEU A 202 -20.51 16.24 12.74
N ASP A 203 -20.32 15.93 14.03
CA ASP A 203 -20.36 16.93 15.10
C ASP A 203 -19.05 17.73 15.13
N PRO A 204 -19.08 19.05 14.87
CA PRO A 204 -17.88 19.88 14.83
C PRO A 204 -17.11 19.92 16.16
N ALA A 205 -17.77 19.70 17.30
CA ALA A 205 -17.10 19.70 18.59
C ALA A 205 -16.25 18.44 18.78
N ARG A 206 -16.80 17.27 18.41
CA ARG A 206 -16.04 16.00 18.42
C ARG A 206 -14.97 15.98 17.35
N GLN A 207 -15.25 16.52 16.16
CA GLN A 207 -14.23 16.64 15.12
C GLN A 207 -13.00 17.41 15.63
N ARG A 208 -13.19 18.56 16.30
CA ARG A 208 -12.07 19.33 16.87
C ARG A 208 -11.27 18.51 17.89
N GLN A 209 -11.95 17.77 18.78
CA GLN A 209 -11.27 16.91 19.75
C GLN A 209 -10.40 15.84 19.08
N LEU A 210 -10.90 15.19 18.01
CA LEU A 210 -10.16 14.19 17.25
C LEU A 210 -9.01 14.82 16.46
N GLN A 211 -9.23 15.99 15.86
CA GLN A 211 -8.18 16.73 15.15
C GLN A 211 -7.02 17.11 16.08
N GLU A 212 -7.31 17.57 17.31
CA GLU A 212 -6.30 17.91 18.32
C GLU A 212 -5.40 16.73 18.67
N LEU A 213 -5.92 15.49 18.66
CA LEU A 213 -5.13 14.29 18.90
C LEU A 213 -4.12 14.04 17.78
N VAL A 214 -4.53 14.19 16.51
CA VAL A 214 -3.62 14.08 15.36
C VAL A 214 -2.61 15.23 15.36
N MET A 215 -3.05 16.45 15.66
CA MET A 215 -2.19 17.63 15.73
C MET A 215 -1.21 17.60 16.92
N ALA A 216 -1.44 16.75 17.93
CA ALA A 216 -0.49 16.53 19.02
C ALA A 216 0.72 15.69 18.58
N GLU A 217 0.61 14.95 17.46
CA GLU A 217 1.70 14.16 16.92
C GLU A 217 2.75 15.05 16.23
N PRO A 218 4.04 14.80 16.44
CA PRO A 218 5.09 15.64 15.84
C PRO A 218 5.17 15.44 14.30
N ARG A 219 4.74 14.29 13.81
CA ARG A 219 4.85 13.89 12.40
C ARG A 219 3.93 12.74 12.07
N ALA A 220 3.78 12.50 10.75
CA ALA A 220 3.14 11.32 10.20
C ALA A 220 4.04 10.72 9.10
N TYR A 221 3.93 9.42 8.90
CA TYR A 221 4.72 8.68 7.91
C TYR A 221 3.78 8.10 6.85
N VAL A 222 4.10 8.28 5.57
CA VAL A 222 3.32 7.68 4.49
C VAL A 222 3.58 6.17 4.48
N ALA A 223 2.66 5.42 5.07
CA ALA A 223 2.72 3.98 5.12
C ALA A 223 2.35 3.34 3.77
N ASP A 224 1.29 3.86 3.14
CA ASP A 224 0.87 3.47 1.80
C ASP A 224 0.27 4.66 1.06
N GLY A 225 0.52 4.75 -0.25
CA GLY A 225 0.01 5.84 -1.09
C GLY A 225 1.05 6.92 -1.42
N ASN A 226 2.35 6.60 -1.50
CA ASN A 226 3.39 7.56 -1.87
C ASN A 226 3.09 8.26 -3.23
N HIS A 227 2.64 7.52 -4.24
CA HIS A 227 2.23 8.11 -5.54
C HIS A 227 0.95 8.92 -5.43
N ARG A 228 -0.03 8.51 -4.58
CA ARG A 228 -1.29 9.22 -4.36
C ARG A 228 -1.07 10.59 -3.70
N SER A 229 -0.25 10.63 -2.64
CA SER A 229 0.13 11.89 -1.99
C SER A 229 0.93 12.82 -2.90
N ALA A 230 1.77 12.26 -3.80
CA ALA A 230 2.50 13.03 -4.80
C ALA A 230 1.56 13.58 -5.89
N ALA A 231 0.59 12.78 -6.35
CA ALA A 231 -0.41 13.21 -7.33
C ALA A 231 -1.22 14.42 -6.82
N ALA A 232 -1.66 14.39 -5.58
CA ALA A 232 -2.38 15.50 -4.96
C ALA A 232 -1.54 16.78 -4.89
N ALA A 233 -0.23 16.65 -4.60
CA ALA A 233 0.68 17.81 -4.63
C ALA A 233 0.84 18.37 -6.04
N MET A 234 0.84 17.52 -7.08
CA MET A 234 0.91 17.96 -8.49
C MET A 234 -0.37 18.68 -8.95
N LEU A 235 -1.54 18.24 -8.48
CA LEU A 235 -2.83 18.86 -8.77
C LEU A 235 -2.96 20.29 -8.20
N GLY A 236 -2.23 20.62 -7.14
CA GLY A 236 -2.30 21.94 -6.52
C GLY A 236 -3.59 22.21 -5.73
N VAL A 237 -4.43 21.20 -5.48
CA VAL A 237 -5.68 21.34 -4.70
C VAL A 237 -5.44 21.56 -3.21
N GLY A 238 -4.20 21.44 -2.75
CA GLY A 238 -3.79 21.76 -1.39
C GLY A 238 -4.03 20.67 -0.35
N VAL A 239 -4.87 19.69 -0.64
CA VAL A 239 -5.26 18.59 0.28
C VAL A 239 -5.34 17.26 -0.43
N PHE A 240 -5.31 16.15 0.34
CA PHE A 240 -5.53 14.80 -0.14
C PHE A 240 -6.22 13.93 0.93
N GLN A 241 -6.97 12.96 0.48
CA GLN A 241 -7.68 12.05 1.38
C GLN A 241 -6.69 11.12 2.08
N ALA A 242 -6.76 11.06 3.41
CA ALA A 242 -5.88 10.23 4.23
C ALA A 242 -6.60 9.63 5.44
N VAL A 243 -6.03 8.53 5.96
CA VAL A 243 -6.37 7.99 7.28
C VAL A 243 -5.11 7.95 8.12
N PHE A 244 -5.17 8.51 9.32
CA PHE A 244 -4.10 8.52 10.31
C PHE A 244 -4.30 7.34 11.27
N PHE A 245 -3.39 6.37 11.20
CA PHE A 245 -3.41 5.18 12.04
C PHE A 245 -2.32 5.29 13.12
N PRO A 246 -2.62 4.99 14.39
CA PRO A 246 -1.58 4.70 15.37
C PRO A 246 -0.67 3.57 14.88
N ALA A 247 0.64 3.80 14.82
CA ALA A 247 1.61 2.84 14.29
C ALA A 247 1.56 1.48 14.99
N ALA A 248 1.24 1.48 16.28
CA ALA A 248 1.08 0.27 17.09
C ALA A 248 -0.05 -0.66 16.61
N THR A 249 -1.05 -0.14 15.86
CA THR A 249 -2.16 -0.91 15.30
C THR A 249 -1.87 -1.46 13.90
N MET A 250 -0.79 -1.00 13.26
CA MET A 250 -0.43 -1.35 11.90
C MET A 250 0.49 -2.58 11.85
N THR A 251 0.41 -3.32 10.77
CA THR A 251 1.27 -4.48 10.50
C THR A 251 1.88 -4.35 9.12
N ILE A 252 3.17 -4.67 9.02
CA ILE A 252 3.87 -4.77 7.74
C ILE A 252 4.08 -6.25 7.45
N ALA A 253 3.66 -6.70 6.29
CA ALA A 253 3.86 -8.05 5.79
C ALA A 253 5.02 -8.09 4.78
N PRO A 254 5.52 -9.27 4.42
CA PRO A 254 6.60 -9.43 3.46
C PRO A 254 6.25 -8.85 2.09
N TYR A 255 7.25 -8.30 1.42
CA TYR A 255 7.19 -7.97 0.01
C TYR A 255 8.26 -8.78 -0.72
N ASN A 256 7.86 -9.80 -1.45
CA ASN A 256 8.75 -10.78 -2.07
C ASN A 256 9.12 -10.40 -3.52
N ARG A 257 10.01 -11.14 -4.14
CA ARG A 257 10.46 -10.92 -5.52
C ARG A 257 10.42 -12.21 -6.33
N LEU A 258 10.07 -12.08 -7.61
CA LEU A 258 10.36 -13.08 -8.62
C LEU A 258 11.36 -12.49 -9.61
N VAL A 259 12.29 -13.31 -10.09
CA VAL A 259 13.30 -12.93 -11.08
C VAL A 259 13.03 -13.70 -12.35
N ARG A 260 12.78 -12.99 -13.47
CA ARG A 260 12.53 -13.65 -14.79
C ARG A 260 13.78 -14.36 -15.26
N GLU A 261 14.88 -13.61 -15.32
CA GLU A 261 16.20 -14.10 -15.72
C GLU A 261 17.30 -13.21 -15.13
N PRO A 262 18.51 -13.74 -14.91
CA PRO A 262 19.64 -12.90 -14.54
C PRO A 262 20.07 -12.02 -15.72
N ALA A 263 20.63 -10.83 -15.45
CA ALA A 263 21.17 -9.95 -16.49
C ALA A 263 22.53 -10.42 -17.01
N ARG A 264 23.19 -11.33 -16.30
CA ARG A 264 24.44 -11.97 -16.69
C ARG A 264 24.37 -13.48 -16.49
N GLN A 265 25.16 -14.22 -17.27
CA GLN A 265 25.30 -15.66 -17.02
C GLN A 265 26.03 -15.88 -15.68
N VAL A 266 25.46 -16.74 -14.84
CA VAL A 266 26.04 -17.15 -13.56
C VAL A 266 26.32 -18.65 -13.68
N SER A 267 27.59 -19.00 -13.84
CA SER A 267 28.00 -20.41 -14.04
C SER A 267 27.89 -21.24 -12.77
N ASP A 268 28.07 -20.62 -11.59
CA ASP A 268 27.92 -21.23 -10.28
C ASP A 268 27.26 -20.22 -9.35
N LEU A 269 25.92 -20.25 -9.30
CA LEU A 269 25.11 -19.32 -8.53
C LEU A 269 25.47 -19.35 -7.05
N ARG A 270 25.63 -20.57 -6.49
CA ARG A 270 25.94 -20.74 -5.08
C ARG A 270 27.27 -20.08 -4.70
N ARG A 271 28.31 -20.33 -5.48
CA ARG A 271 29.65 -19.77 -5.24
C ARG A 271 29.64 -18.23 -5.32
N GLU A 272 28.90 -17.67 -6.26
CA GLU A 272 28.77 -16.21 -6.39
C GLU A 272 28.03 -15.59 -5.18
N ILE A 273 26.96 -16.25 -4.70
CA ILE A 273 26.21 -15.83 -3.52
C ILE A 273 27.08 -15.92 -2.25
N GLU A 274 27.89 -16.97 -2.12
CA GLU A 274 28.76 -17.19 -0.94
C GLU A 274 29.81 -16.08 -0.74
N ASN A 275 30.07 -15.23 -1.75
CA ASN A 275 30.91 -14.04 -1.57
C ASN A 275 30.27 -13.00 -0.63
N TYR A 276 28.94 -12.96 -0.55
CA TYR A 276 28.17 -11.94 0.18
C TYR A 276 27.31 -12.49 1.31
N PHE A 277 26.94 -13.78 1.24
CA PHE A 277 26.05 -14.43 2.17
C PHE A 277 26.67 -15.72 2.72
N GLU A 278 26.31 -16.07 3.93
CA GLU A 278 26.37 -17.44 4.39
C GLU A 278 25.16 -18.18 3.82
N VAL A 279 25.40 -19.34 3.18
CA VAL A 279 24.37 -20.08 2.43
C VAL A 279 24.10 -21.42 3.10
N GLN A 280 22.84 -21.64 3.45
CA GLN A 280 22.36 -22.88 4.08
C GLN A 280 21.21 -23.45 3.27
N VAL A 281 21.12 -24.79 3.17
CA VAL A 281 19.94 -25.46 2.60
C VAL A 281 18.80 -25.37 3.61
N VAL A 282 17.62 -24.99 3.14
CA VAL A 282 16.39 -24.99 3.97
C VAL A 282 15.95 -26.43 4.18
N PRO A 283 15.70 -26.89 5.42
CA PRO A 283 15.20 -28.22 5.71
C PRO A 283 13.83 -28.47 5.03
N PRO A 284 13.53 -29.73 4.63
CA PRO A 284 12.26 -30.05 3.94
C PRO A 284 10.99 -29.66 4.71
N GLU A 285 11.02 -29.69 6.04
CA GLU A 285 9.91 -29.30 6.92
C GLU A 285 9.60 -27.80 6.90
N ASP A 286 10.58 -26.97 6.50
CA ASP A 286 10.46 -25.51 6.46
C ASP A 286 10.10 -24.99 5.05
N VAL A 287 9.93 -25.87 4.04
CA VAL A 287 9.59 -25.42 2.67
C VAL A 287 8.08 -25.42 2.41
N PRO A 288 7.57 -24.48 1.62
CA PRO A 288 8.24 -23.33 0.99
C PRO A 288 8.64 -22.28 2.02
N PHE A 289 9.82 -21.68 1.86
CA PHE A 289 10.46 -20.88 2.91
C PHE A 289 10.06 -19.42 2.87
N GLN A 290 9.45 -18.93 3.96
CA GLN A 290 9.17 -17.51 4.20
C GLN A 290 9.87 -17.08 5.49
N PRO A 291 10.96 -16.29 5.43
CA PRO A 291 11.65 -15.82 6.62
C PRO A 291 10.80 -14.83 7.41
N LEU A 292 10.93 -14.89 8.75
CA LEU A 292 10.25 -13.98 9.69
C LEU A 292 11.23 -13.07 10.46
N ARG A 293 12.54 -13.37 10.39
CA ARG A 293 13.58 -12.61 11.07
C ARG A 293 14.32 -11.74 10.10
N THR A 294 14.57 -10.49 10.47
CA THR A 294 15.47 -9.58 9.74
C THR A 294 16.82 -10.24 9.45
N HIS A 295 17.38 -9.91 8.31
CA HIS A 295 18.64 -10.43 7.78
C HIS A 295 18.63 -11.94 7.54
N VAL A 296 17.46 -12.51 7.31
CA VAL A 296 17.28 -13.87 6.80
C VAL A 296 16.51 -13.78 5.49
N ILE A 297 17.10 -14.28 4.40
CA ILE A 297 16.54 -14.19 3.06
C ILE A 297 16.33 -15.61 2.54
N GLY A 298 15.20 -15.88 1.88
CA GLY A 298 14.95 -17.11 1.16
C GLY A 298 15.22 -16.95 -0.32
N LEU A 299 15.84 -17.95 -0.94
CA LEU A 299 16.03 -18.04 -2.39
C LEU A 299 15.62 -19.43 -2.87
N TYR A 300 14.71 -19.49 -3.82
CA TYR A 300 14.36 -20.71 -4.55
C TYR A 300 14.94 -20.66 -5.96
N ASP A 301 15.72 -21.71 -6.34
CA ASP A 301 16.45 -21.75 -7.59
C ASP A 301 15.83 -22.70 -8.65
N GLY A 302 14.65 -23.25 -8.35
CA GLY A 302 13.96 -24.25 -9.16
C GLY A 302 14.24 -25.69 -8.74
N GLU A 303 15.20 -25.90 -7.84
CA GLU A 303 15.51 -27.23 -7.30
C GLU A 303 15.29 -27.29 -5.80
N ARG A 304 15.74 -26.26 -5.08
CA ARG A 304 15.67 -26.19 -3.61
C ARG A 304 15.58 -24.79 -3.09
N TRP A 305 15.19 -24.68 -1.82
CA TRP A 305 15.24 -23.44 -1.05
C TRP A 305 16.59 -23.27 -0.35
N TRP A 306 17.13 -22.06 -0.42
CA TRP A 306 18.31 -21.61 0.27
C TRP A 306 17.94 -20.56 1.30
N ARG A 307 18.58 -20.64 2.49
CA ARG A 307 18.59 -19.59 3.50
C ARG A 307 19.89 -18.82 3.35
N LEU A 308 19.77 -17.52 3.12
CA LEU A 308 20.90 -16.61 2.93
C LEU A 308 20.98 -15.67 4.13
N LEU A 309 22.16 -15.57 4.74
CA LEU A 309 22.46 -14.66 5.85
C LEU A 309 23.56 -13.70 5.38
N PRO A 310 23.32 -12.36 5.35
CA PRO A 310 24.34 -11.40 4.92
C PRO A 310 25.60 -11.53 5.77
N ARG A 311 26.77 -11.56 5.12
CA ARG A 311 28.05 -11.61 5.85
C ARG A 311 28.31 -10.30 6.59
N PRO A 312 28.99 -10.33 7.75
CA PRO A 312 29.41 -9.12 8.46
C PRO A 312 30.17 -8.16 7.54
N GLY A 313 29.86 -6.86 7.62
CA GLY A 313 30.48 -5.82 6.83
C GLY A 313 29.95 -5.66 5.40
N THR A 314 28.90 -6.41 4.98
CA THR A 314 28.28 -6.26 3.65
C THR A 314 27.22 -5.16 3.61
N PHE A 315 26.78 -4.68 4.74
CA PHE A 315 25.90 -3.52 4.91
C PHE A 315 26.27 -2.76 6.19
N ASP A 316 25.85 -1.50 6.27
CA ASP A 316 26.04 -0.65 7.44
C ASP A 316 24.74 -0.67 8.29
N PRO A 317 24.74 -1.24 9.50
CA PRO A 317 23.55 -1.30 10.35
C PRO A 317 23.15 0.08 10.92
N ASP A 318 24.03 1.08 10.89
CA ASP A 318 23.73 2.43 11.32
C ASP A 318 23.05 3.24 10.21
N ASP A 319 23.19 2.83 8.96
CA ASP A 319 22.44 3.35 7.82
C ASP A 319 21.07 2.65 7.73
N ALA A 320 20.01 3.36 8.11
CA ALA A 320 18.68 2.78 8.16
C ALA A 320 18.18 2.21 6.82
N ALA A 321 18.63 2.75 5.68
CA ALA A 321 18.24 2.23 4.38
C ALA A 321 19.02 0.95 4.03
N GLN A 322 20.32 0.89 4.35
CA GLN A 322 21.15 -0.28 4.14
C GLN A 322 20.78 -1.47 5.06
N ASP A 323 20.18 -1.19 6.22
CA ASP A 323 19.69 -2.19 7.18
C ASP A 323 18.38 -2.87 6.74
N ILE A 324 17.76 -2.45 5.64
CA ILE A 324 16.55 -3.06 5.10
C ILE A 324 16.90 -4.26 4.20
N ASP A 325 16.29 -5.42 4.45
CA ASP A 325 16.54 -6.64 3.68
C ASP A 325 16.31 -6.48 2.17
N ALA A 326 15.35 -5.66 1.79
CA ALA A 326 15.11 -5.33 0.38
C ALA A 326 16.29 -4.56 -0.26
N ASP A 327 17.00 -3.71 0.50
CA ASP A 327 18.20 -3.02 0.04
C ASP A 327 19.40 -3.98 -0.02
N ILE A 328 19.56 -4.81 1.00
CA ILE A 328 20.61 -5.85 1.06
C ILE A 328 20.51 -6.76 -0.17
N VAL A 329 19.31 -7.26 -0.48
CA VAL A 329 19.07 -8.11 -1.65
C VAL A 329 19.30 -7.37 -2.95
N GLN A 330 18.87 -6.10 -3.05
CA GLN A 330 19.07 -5.30 -4.26
C GLN A 330 20.57 -5.13 -4.56
N ARG A 331 21.35 -4.71 -3.57
CA ARG A 331 22.79 -4.45 -3.77
C ARG A 331 23.62 -5.73 -3.90
N LEU A 332 23.34 -6.75 -3.10
CA LEU A 332 24.22 -7.91 -3.02
C LEU A 332 23.79 -9.05 -3.96
N LEU A 333 22.49 -9.39 -4.00
CA LEU A 333 22.00 -10.48 -4.83
C LEU A 333 21.69 -10.00 -6.26
N PHE A 334 20.86 -8.98 -6.41
CA PHE A 334 20.42 -8.58 -7.74
C PHE A 334 21.52 -7.87 -8.51
N GLU A 335 22.16 -6.86 -7.95
CA GLU A 335 23.20 -6.10 -8.64
C GLU A 335 24.50 -6.91 -8.80
N ARG A 336 25.07 -7.39 -7.68
CA ARG A 336 26.41 -8.01 -7.73
C ARG A 336 26.40 -9.44 -8.25
N VAL A 337 25.41 -10.26 -7.91
CA VAL A 337 25.34 -11.66 -8.34
C VAL A 337 24.61 -11.81 -9.67
N LEU A 338 23.41 -11.22 -9.82
CA LEU A 338 22.58 -11.41 -11.01
C LEU A 338 22.77 -10.32 -12.07
N GLY A 339 23.49 -9.23 -11.78
CA GLY A 339 23.76 -8.13 -12.71
C GLY A 339 22.60 -7.18 -12.94
N ILE A 340 21.56 -7.19 -12.08
CA ILE A 340 20.37 -6.35 -12.17
C ILE A 340 20.55 -5.16 -11.21
N GLY A 341 21.15 -4.07 -11.71
CA GLY A 341 21.47 -2.90 -10.90
C GLY A 341 20.32 -1.93 -10.66
N ASP A 342 19.34 -1.87 -11.57
CA ASP A 342 18.17 -1.02 -11.39
C ASP A 342 17.07 -1.77 -10.63
N ALA A 343 16.66 -1.26 -9.47
CA ALA A 343 15.56 -1.82 -8.70
C ALA A 343 14.19 -1.74 -9.42
N LYS A 344 14.11 -0.99 -10.53
CA LYS A 344 12.91 -0.88 -11.39
C LYS A 344 13.00 -1.70 -12.66
N ASP A 345 14.04 -2.54 -12.79
CA ASP A 345 14.24 -3.42 -13.94
C ASP A 345 13.05 -4.40 -14.06
N GLU A 346 12.50 -4.55 -15.25
CA GLU A 346 11.34 -5.39 -15.55
C GLU A 346 11.59 -6.89 -15.33
N ARG A 347 12.84 -7.30 -15.21
CA ARG A 347 13.22 -8.66 -14.80
C ARG A 347 12.91 -8.96 -13.34
N LEU A 348 12.73 -7.92 -12.50
CA LEU A 348 12.30 -8.03 -11.11
C LEU A 348 10.79 -7.80 -11.02
N VAL A 349 10.07 -8.82 -10.56
CA VAL A 349 8.64 -8.73 -10.31
C VAL A 349 8.40 -8.71 -8.81
N PHE A 350 7.71 -7.69 -8.36
CA PHE A 350 7.39 -7.47 -6.96
C PHE A 350 6.10 -8.16 -6.59
N VAL A 351 6.11 -8.99 -5.55
CA VAL A 351 4.97 -9.80 -5.13
C VAL A 351 4.60 -9.47 -3.69
N GLY A 352 3.45 -8.85 -3.49
CA GLY A 352 2.93 -8.52 -2.16
C GLY A 352 2.49 -9.76 -1.38
N ALA A 353 2.20 -9.57 -0.09
CA ALA A 353 1.84 -10.66 0.80
C ALA A 353 0.45 -11.28 0.56
N ASN A 354 -0.29 -10.79 -0.44
CA ASN A 354 -1.49 -11.46 -0.96
C ASN A 354 -1.16 -12.73 -1.76
N ARG A 355 0.12 -13.01 -2.01
CA ARG A 355 0.65 -14.26 -2.56
C ARG A 355 1.73 -14.80 -1.63
N ASP A 356 1.62 -16.05 -1.23
CA ASP A 356 2.54 -16.71 -0.28
C ASP A 356 3.78 -17.32 -0.98
N ALA A 357 4.72 -17.84 -0.19
CA ALA A 357 5.92 -18.49 -0.71
C ALA A 357 5.62 -19.73 -1.56
N ARG A 358 4.51 -20.42 -1.31
CA ARG A 358 4.06 -21.58 -2.12
C ARG A 358 3.67 -21.14 -3.53
N TRP A 359 2.95 -20.02 -3.63
CA TRP A 359 2.61 -19.46 -4.93
C TRP A 359 3.87 -19.02 -5.69
N LEU A 360 4.83 -18.36 -5.02
CA LEU A 360 6.10 -17.96 -5.66
C LEU A 360 6.87 -19.19 -6.17
N GLN A 361 6.98 -20.24 -5.36
CA GLN A 361 7.60 -21.50 -5.78
C GLN A 361 6.93 -22.06 -7.02
N SER A 362 5.59 -22.14 -7.05
CA SER A 362 4.83 -22.66 -8.19
C SER A 362 5.09 -21.89 -9.50
N GLN A 363 5.37 -20.58 -9.43
CA GLN A 363 5.71 -19.77 -10.59
C GLN A 363 7.09 -20.14 -11.17
N VAL A 364 8.03 -20.51 -10.32
CA VAL A 364 9.35 -20.98 -10.75
C VAL A 364 9.26 -22.40 -11.29
N ASP A 365 8.54 -23.29 -10.61
CA ASP A 365 8.32 -24.68 -11.03
C ASP A 365 7.61 -24.77 -12.39
N ALA A 366 6.71 -23.83 -12.68
CA ALA A 366 6.04 -23.69 -13.98
C ALA A 366 6.93 -23.09 -15.08
N GLY A 367 8.16 -22.65 -14.75
CA GLY A 367 9.08 -22.05 -15.72
C GLY A 367 8.76 -20.60 -16.09
N ASN A 368 7.81 -19.94 -15.41
CA ASN A 368 7.46 -18.53 -15.63
C ASN A 368 8.57 -17.57 -15.15
N TYR A 369 9.33 -17.99 -14.14
CA TYR A 369 10.42 -17.24 -13.54
C TYR A 369 11.59 -18.15 -13.23
N ARG A 370 12.79 -17.56 -13.15
CA ARG A 370 14.01 -18.30 -12.87
C ARG A 370 14.27 -18.49 -11.38
N TYR A 371 13.95 -17.46 -10.58
CA TYR A 371 14.16 -17.48 -9.12
C TYR A 371 12.99 -16.85 -8.38
N ALA A 372 12.74 -17.36 -7.16
CA ALA A 372 11.90 -16.68 -6.18
C ALA A 372 12.76 -16.26 -4.99
N VAL A 373 12.56 -15.00 -4.53
CA VAL A 373 13.27 -14.44 -3.37
C VAL A 373 12.23 -14.01 -2.35
N THR A 374 12.30 -14.60 -1.16
CA THR A 374 11.43 -14.26 -0.03
C THR A 374 12.19 -13.45 1.02
N LEU A 375 11.55 -12.39 1.51
CA LEU A 375 12.12 -11.45 2.46
C LEU A 375 11.30 -11.45 3.75
N PRO A 376 11.93 -11.20 4.92
CA PRO A 376 11.16 -10.94 6.13
C PRO A 376 10.39 -9.63 5.99
N PRO A 377 9.32 -9.42 6.77
CA PRO A 377 8.67 -8.13 6.83
C PRO A 377 9.60 -7.07 7.41
N VAL A 378 9.59 -5.88 6.84
CA VAL A 378 10.22 -4.70 7.47
C VAL A 378 9.50 -4.44 8.80
N THR A 379 10.25 -4.22 9.86
CA THR A 379 9.64 -3.88 11.15
C THR A 379 9.16 -2.42 11.17
N MET A 380 8.15 -2.10 11.98
CA MET A 380 7.70 -0.72 12.17
C MET A 380 8.85 0.18 12.64
N GLN A 381 9.73 -0.34 13.49
CA GLN A 381 10.92 0.39 13.95
C GLN A 381 11.89 0.72 12.81
N GLN A 382 12.19 -0.24 11.91
CA GLN A 382 13.02 0.01 10.72
C GLN A 382 12.36 1.04 9.79
N PHE A 383 11.05 0.91 9.54
CA PHE A 383 10.28 1.84 8.73
C PHE A 383 10.39 3.28 9.26
N VAL A 384 10.11 3.49 10.53
CA VAL A 384 10.20 4.81 11.18
C VAL A 384 11.64 5.35 11.14
N ARG A 385 12.64 4.48 11.41
CA ARG A 385 14.06 4.87 11.39
C ARG A 385 14.51 5.38 10.02
N VAL A 386 14.10 4.71 8.92
CA VAL A 386 14.38 5.18 7.56
C VAL A 386 13.80 6.58 7.32
N CYS A 387 12.53 6.78 7.69
CA CYS A 387 11.85 8.06 7.56
C CYS A 387 12.55 9.17 8.37
N LEU A 388 12.97 8.87 9.60
CA LEU A 388 13.64 9.83 10.48
C LEU A 388 15.04 10.23 9.99
N GLN A 389 15.78 9.31 9.38
CA GLN A 389 17.05 9.62 8.75
C GLN A 389 16.89 10.36 7.41
N GLY A 390 15.65 10.62 6.96
CA GLY A 390 15.39 11.26 5.67
C GLY A 390 15.84 10.43 4.46
N LYS A 391 15.91 9.10 4.65
CA LYS A 391 16.28 8.15 3.61
C LYS A 391 15.05 7.55 2.95
N LEU A 392 15.25 6.86 1.83
CA LEU A 392 14.21 6.15 1.10
C LEU A 392 14.57 4.68 1.04
N MET A 393 13.56 3.83 1.20
CA MET A 393 13.68 2.41 0.92
C MET A 393 13.67 2.14 -0.59
N PRO A 394 14.24 1.02 -1.03
CA PRO A 394 14.01 0.52 -2.38
C PRO A 394 12.50 0.39 -2.69
N PRO A 395 12.11 0.44 -3.98
CA PRO A 395 10.71 0.26 -4.35
C PRO A 395 10.11 -1.02 -3.77
N LYS A 396 8.86 -0.92 -3.29
CA LYS A 396 8.12 -2.09 -2.83
C LYS A 396 8.81 -2.85 -1.69
N SER A 397 9.31 -2.12 -0.69
CA SER A 397 9.94 -2.69 0.52
C SER A 397 8.92 -3.01 1.61
N THR A 398 7.78 -2.32 1.65
CA THR A 398 6.74 -2.48 2.67
C THR A 398 5.39 -2.87 2.05
N TRP A 399 4.70 -3.81 2.69
CA TRP A 399 3.33 -4.19 2.37
C TRP A 399 2.48 -4.08 3.64
N PHE A 400 1.88 -2.92 3.86
CA PHE A 400 1.01 -2.72 5.02
C PHE A 400 -0.27 -3.54 4.89
N VAL A 401 -0.63 -4.23 5.98
CA VAL A 401 -1.83 -5.09 6.07
C VAL A 401 -2.59 -4.84 7.38
N PRO A 402 -3.91 -5.00 7.36
CA PRO A 402 -4.75 -5.20 6.19
C PRO A 402 -4.76 -3.95 5.28
N LYS A 403 -5.04 -4.16 3.99
CA LYS A 403 -5.16 -3.03 3.05
C LYS A 403 -6.47 -2.29 3.27
N ILE A 404 -6.45 -0.96 3.10
CA ILE A 404 -7.69 -0.18 3.09
C ILE A 404 -8.46 -0.42 1.79
N ARG A 405 -9.78 -0.28 1.84
CA ARG A 405 -10.65 -0.42 0.66
C ARG A 405 -10.92 0.93 0.01
N SER A 406 -10.87 0.97 -1.32
CA SER A 406 -11.42 2.07 -2.10
C SER A 406 -12.94 2.03 -2.10
N GLY A 407 -13.60 3.17 -2.25
CA GLY A 407 -15.04 3.27 -2.38
C GLY A 407 -15.84 3.36 -1.09
N LEU A 408 -15.19 3.25 0.08
CA LEU A 408 -15.87 3.43 1.37
C LEU A 408 -15.99 4.92 1.76
N MET A 409 -15.09 5.76 1.30
CA MET A 409 -15.14 7.22 1.39
C MET A 409 -14.53 7.78 0.12
N MET A 410 -15.19 8.74 -0.52
CA MET A 410 -14.78 9.35 -1.78
C MET A 410 -14.88 10.88 -1.64
N ALA A 411 -13.76 11.59 -1.64
CA ALA A 411 -13.73 13.03 -1.46
C ALA A 411 -13.97 13.74 -2.80
N LEU A 412 -15.04 14.55 -2.90
CA LEU A 412 -15.31 15.41 -4.03
C LEU A 412 -14.48 16.69 -3.91
N LEU A 413 -13.71 17.02 -4.95
CA LEU A 413 -12.83 18.18 -5.00
C LEU A 413 -13.52 19.40 -5.63
#